data_73d8de88c93c6758e79764e2ba4c2e0f
#
_entry.id   73d8de88c93c6758e79764e2ba4c2e0f
#
_cell.length_a   1.000
_cell.length_b   1.000
_cell.length_c   1.000
_cell.angle_alpha   90.00
_cell.angle_beta   90.00
_cell.angle_gamma   90.00
#
_symmetry.space_group_name_H-M   'P 1'
#
loop_
_entity.id
_entity.type
_entity.pdbx_description
1 polymer ?
#
loop_
_entity_poly.entity_id
_entity_poly.type
_entity_poly.pdbx_seq_one_letter_code
_entity_poly.pdbx_strand_id
1 'polypeptide(L)'
;MLVVAAPAVPIVDTVQYSPEIVSLSGNCMSEASADAAPAVRARSGGRAGKRAGASSAFEQPPFRRLKRPFPPTPIVSEDQLEAIHLASLRVLSEIGLDVLHEDARRIMKEAGADVREGSERVRFDPAMILETIATAPSEFRVHARNADHSIDFGGDNLVFAQVASAPNCSDLDRGRRPGNQQDFRNLVKLAQMHNVISATGGYPVEPIDLHPSIRHLECIRDLATLTDKVFHIYSLGRERNLDGIEIARIANGLTADQLLDNPVCYTIINTNSPLKLDIPMMEGIIQMSSHGQLVIVTPFTLAGAMAPVTVAGAVVQQNAEALAGIAFTQMVRKGAPVGYGGFTSNVDMKSGAPAFGTPEYMKAQLLGGQLARRYGIPYRTSNTCAANAVDAQAAYESVFSLWGAVQGGGNFVLHSAGWLEGGLRASYEKTILDIDLLQMVTEFLSPLDLSEDALAVEAIRDVGPGGHFFGTQHTQDRYKTAFYAPILSDWRNFETWAEAGSPTAVEKANRVWKERLASYEAPAMDPARREELDAFVDRRVAEGGAPTDF
;
A
#
# COMPACT_ATOMS: atom_id res chain seq x y z
N MET A 1 38.76 -30.81 22.47
CA MET A 1 39.40 -30.27 23.66
C MET A 1 40.57 -29.43 23.18
N LEU A 2 40.39 -28.14 23.10
CA LEU A 2 41.41 -27.07 23.16
C LEU A 2 40.63 -25.74 23.11
N VAL A 3 40.49 -25.15 24.29
CA VAL A 3 39.92 -23.82 24.50
C VAL A 3 41.06 -22.84 24.25
N VAL A 4 40.91 -21.94 23.31
CA VAL A 4 41.79 -20.78 23.15
C VAL A 4 41.00 -19.55 23.62
N ALA A 5 41.47 -19.00 24.75
CA ALA A 5 40.95 -17.76 25.33
C ALA A 5 41.39 -16.55 24.49
N ALA A 6 40.46 -15.67 24.19
CA ALA A 6 40.74 -14.36 23.60
C ALA A 6 41.06 -13.33 24.72
N PRO A 7 41.96 -12.37 24.48
CA PRO A 7 42.38 -11.41 25.51
C PRO A 7 41.33 -10.30 25.72
N ALA A 8 41.21 -9.87 26.96
CA ALA A 8 40.34 -8.79 27.43
C ALA A 8 40.80 -7.43 26.88
N VAL A 9 39.83 -6.67 26.40
CA VAL A 9 39.99 -5.26 26.00
C VAL A 9 39.73 -4.39 27.24
N PRO A 10 40.55 -3.38 27.53
CA PRO A 10 40.39 -2.56 28.72
C PRO A 10 39.22 -1.59 28.59
N ILE A 11 38.47 -1.47 29.67
CA ILE A 11 37.36 -0.52 29.88
C ILE A 11 37.98 0.88 29.97
N VAL A 12 37.55 1.78 29.09
CA VAL A 12 37.88 3.20 29.14
C VAL A 12 36.85 3.91 30.02
N ASP A 13 37.37 4.73 30.93
CA ASP A 13 36.68 5.44 31.99
C ASP A 13 35.55 6.34 31.52
N THR A 14 34.49 6.32 32.31
CA THR A 14 33.34 7.22 32.26
C THR A 14 33.73 8.69 32.40
N VAL A 15 33.45 9.50 31.39
CA VAL A 15 33.51 10.95 31.49
C VAL A 15 32.28 11.45 32.23
N GLN A 16 32.45 11.98 33.42
CA GLN A 16 31.43 12.70 34.16
C GLN A 16 31.21 14.08 33.55
N TYR A 17 29.99 14.36 33.08
CA TYR A 17 29.55 15.73 32.77
C TYR A 17 28.92 16.35 34.02
N SER A 18 29.52 17.45 34.51
CA SER A 18 28.92 18.35 35.49
C SER A 18 27.97 19.32 34.78
N PRO A 19 26.76 19.59 35.28
CA PRO A 19 25.90 20.62 34.74
C PRO A 19 26.24 21.98 35.42
N GLU A 20 26.86 22.89 34.72
CA GLU A 20 26.86 24.30 35.14
C GLU A 20 25.62 25.00 34.57
N ILE A 21 24.72 25.34 35.49
CA ILE A 21 23.59 26.22 35.24
C ILE A 21 24.11 27.65 35.27
N VAL A 22 24.11 28.32 34.12
CA VAL A 22 24.33 29.80 34.05
C VAL A 22 22.98 30.46 34.19
N SER A 23 22.73 31.01 35.37
CA SER A 23 21.63 31.96 35.65
C SER A 23 22.03 33.35 35.21
N LEU A 24 21.32 33.89 34.22
CA LEU A 24 21.38 35.34 33.91
C LEU A 24 20.05 35.98 34.35
N SER A 25 20.04 36.45 35.58
CA SER A 25 19.07 37.41 36.07
C SER A 25 19.58 38.83 35.83
N GLY A 26 18.92 39.55 34.93
CA GLY A 26 19.15 40.99 34.75
C GLY A 26 17.85 41.75 35.02
N ASN A 27 17.79 42.33 36.21
CA ASN A 27 16.78 43.31 36.61
C ASN A 27 16.86 44.57 35.76
N CYS A 28 15.73 45.03 35.27
CA CYS A 28 15.54 46.45 34.98
C CYS A 28 14.14 46.84 35.46
N MET A 29 14.08 47.41 36.67
CA MET A 29 12.91 48.10 37.20
C MET A 29 12.94 49.55 36.68
N SER A 30 11.82 50.00 36.09
CA SER A 30 11.48 51.41 36.06
C SER A 30 10.00 51.54 36.45
N GLU A 31 9.80 52.26 37.56
CA GLU A 31 8.51 52.67 38.09
C GLU A 31 7.78 53.60 37.10
N ALA A 32 6.52 53.36 36.86
CA ALA A 32 5.58 54.36 36.36
C ALA A 32 4.21 54.13 36.98
N SER A 33 3.72 55.23 37.53
CA SER A 33 2.55 55.52 38.32
C SER A 33 1.24 54.91 37.86
N ALA A 34 0.43 54.54 38.86
CA ALA A 34 -0.98 54.21 38.75
C ALA A 34 -1.81 55.40 38.26
N ASP A 35 -2.55 55.17 37.17
CA ASP A 35 -3.74 55.96 36.86
C ASP A 35 -4.89 55.05 36.44
N ALA A 36 -6.08 55.43 36.90
CA ALA A 36 -7.30 54.64 36.97
C ALA A 36 -7.84 54.21 35.59
N ALA A 37 -8.13 52.94 35.42
CA ALA A 37 -8.82 52.37 34.25
C ALA A 37 -10.34 52.71 34.28
N PRO A 38 -10.95 53.12 33.14
CA PRO A 38 -12.41 53.19 33.04
C PRO A 38 -13.01 51.80 32.82
N ALA A 39 -14.11 51.54 33.54
CA ALA A 39 -14.87 50.30 33.49
C ALA A 39 -15.33 49.94 32.07
N VAL A 40 -14.83 48.83 31.54
CA VAL A 40 -15.30 48.24 30.29
C VAL A 40 -16.59 47.50 30.58
N ARG A 41 -17.69 47.99 30.01
CA ARG A 41 -19.01 47.33 30.02
C ARG A 41 -18.89 45.98 29.28
N ALA A 42 -19.18 44.91 29.99
CA ALA A 42 -19.39 43.57 29.43
C ALA A 42 -20.50 43.62 28.37
N ARG A 43 -20.13 43.43 27.08
CA ARG A 43 -21.08 43.09 26.03
C ARG A 43 -21.31 41.58 26.10
N SER A 44 -22.34 41.17 26.80
CA SER A 44 -22.94 39.84 26.69
C SER A 44 -23.69 39.74 25.36
N GLY A 45 -23.41 38.72 24.58
CA GLY A 45 -24.35 38.37 23.52
C GLY A 45 -23.72 37.90 22.23
N GLY A 46 -23.66 36.60 22.04
CA GLY A 46 -24.01 36.01 20.77
C GLY A 46 -22.92 35.69 19.75
N ARG A 47 -22.06 34.71 20.01
CA ARG A 47 -21.48 33.87 18.94
C ARG A 47 -21.07 32.46 19.36
N ALA A 48 -21.19 32.11 20.65
CA ALA A 48 -20.92 30.77 21.16
C ALA A 48 -22.05 29.74 20.92
N GLY A 49 -23.26 30.19 20.58
CA GLY A 49 -24.45 29.34 20.50
C GLY A 49 -24.78 28.72 19.14
N LYS A 50 -24.01 28.98 18.10
CA LYS A 50 -24.29 28.48 16.74
C LYS A 50 -23.23 27.53 16.14
N ARG A 51 -22.27 27.07 16.93
CA ARG A 51 -21.24 26.10 16.46
C ARG A 51 -21.45 24.65 16.93
N ALA A 52 -22.51 24.35 17.65
CA ALA A 52 -22.85 23.00 18.13
C ALA A 52 -23.92 22.32 17.26
N GLY A 53 -23.86 22.41 15.94
CA GLY A 53 -24.88 21.82 15.09
C GLY A 53 -24.57 21.69 13.60
N ALA A 54 -23.43 22.09 13.17
CA ALA A 54 -22.97 21.74 11.83
C ALA A 54 -22.00 20.57 11.97
N SER A 55 -22.48 19.34 11.79
CA SER A 55 -21.62 18.26 11.30
C SER A 55 -21.00 18.84 10.02
N SER A 56 -19.73 19.23 10.05
CA SER A 56 -19.01 19.54 8.83
C SER A 56 -19.02 18.23 8.06
N ALA A 57 -19.87 18.15 7.02
CA ALA A 57 -19.76 17.05 6.08
C ALA A 57 -18.29 16.99 5.68
N PHE A 58 -17.66 15.84 5.85
CA PHE A 58 -16.27 15.66 5.47
C PHE A 58 -16.20 15.85 3.96
N GLU A 59 -15.53 16.90 3.55
CA GLU A 59 -15.27 17.14 2.16
C GLU A 59 -14.07 16.27 1.76
N GLN A 60 -14.38 15.17 1.08
CA GLN A 60 -13.37 14.25 0.58
C GLN A 60 -12.61 14.92 -0.59
N PRO A 61 -11.24 14.89 -0.61
CA PRO A 61 -10.50 15.30 -1.79
C PRO A 61 -10.97 14.52 -3.04
N PRO A 62 -10.98 15.12 -4.23
CA PRO A 62 -11.39 14.43 -5.45
C PRO A 62 -10.49 13.22 -5.72
N PHE A 63 -11.03 12.20 -6.39
CA PHE A 63 -10.22 11.08 -6.87
C PHE A 63 -9.20 11.60 -7.89
N ARG A 64 -7.93 11.25 -7.71
CA ARG A 64 -6.83 11.66 -8.59
C ARG A 64 -6.10 10.45 -9.13
N ARG A 65 -5.86 10.42 -10.44
CA ARG A 65 -4.89 9.50 -11.04
C ARG A 65 -3.52 10.10 -10.86
N LEU A 66 -2.80 9.61 -9.86
CA LEU A 66 -1.52 10.18 -9.46
C LEU A 66 -0.43 9.82 -10.46
N LYS A 67 0.46 10.78 -10.71
CA LYS A 67 1.70 10.57 -11.46
C LYS A 67 2.87 11.13 -10.67
N ARG A 68 3.97 10.42 -10.69
CA ARG A 68 5.22 10.90 -10.08
C ARG A 68 5.82 12.01 -10.98
N PRO A 69 6.08 13.23 -10.46
CA PRO A 69 6.57 14.35 -11.26
C PRO A 69 8.10 14.36 -11.44
N PHE A 70 8.82 13.37 -10.90
CA PHE A 70 10.28 13.26 -10.93
C PHE A 70 10.72 11.83 -11.27
N PRO A 71 11.94 11.64 -11.83
CA PRO A 71 12.44 10.32 -12.14
C PRO A 71 12.68 9.49 -10.88
N PRO A 72 12.54 8.15 -10.95
CA PRO A 72 12.91 7.27 -9.85
C PRO A 72 14.38 7.37 -9.48
N THR A 73 14.69 7.16 -8.21
CA THR A 73 16.05 7.22 -7.67
C THR A 73 16.80 5.90 -7.92
N PRO A 74 17.90 5.88 -8.70
CA PRO A 74 18.76 4.71 -8.81
C PRO A 74 19.67 4.62 -7.57
N ILE A 75 19.88 3.39 -7.05
CA ILE A 75 20.81 3.14 -5.94
C ILE A 75 22.01 2.27 -6.35
N VAL A 76 21.97 1.70 -7.53
CA VAL A 76 23.08 0.97 -8.15
C VAL A 76 23.31 1.49 -9.58
N SER A 77 24.55 1.37 -10.05
CA SER A 77 24.88 1.68 -11.45
C SER A 77 24.28 0.64 -12.42
N GLU A 78 24.26 0.95 -13.71
CA GLU A 78 23.79 0.03 -14.74
C GLU A 78 24.61 -1.27 -14.75
N ASP A 79 25.93 -1.21 -14.59
CA ASP A 79 26.79 -2.40 -14.51
C ASP A 79 26.47 -3.27 -13.29
N GLN A 80 26.18 -2.65 -12.15
CA GLN A 80 25.78 -3.36 -10.94
C GLN A 80 24.39 -3.98 -11.09
N LEU A 81 23.47 -3.27 -11.74
CA LEU A 81 22.13 -3.78 -12.06
C LEU A 81 22.23 -4.98 -13.00
N GLU A 82 23.10 -4.89 -14.04
CA GLU A 82 23.38 -5.98 -14.96
C GLU A 82 23.93 -7.22 -14.23
N ALA A 83 24.86 -7.04 -13.29
CA ALA A 83 25.39 -8.15 -12.51
C ALA A 83 24.30 -8.88 -11.69
N ILE A 84 23.35 -8.15 -11.10
CA ILE A 84 22.20 -8.72 -10.39
C ILE A 84 21.27 -9.47 -11.35
N HIS A 85 20.99 -8.87 -12.51
CA HIS A 85 20.19 -9.49 -13.56
C HIS A 85 20.77 -10.81 -14.02
N LEU A 86 22.06 -10.82 -14.40
CA LEU A 86 22.75 -12.02 -14.86
C LEU A 86 22.82 -13.11 -13.77
N ALA A 87 23.01 -12.71 -12.50
CA ALA A 87 22.98 -13.66 -11.38
C ALA A 87 21.59 -14.31 -11.25
N SER A 88 20.50 -13.54 -11.44
CA SER A 88 19.13 -14.09 -11.41
C SER A 88 18.87 -15.06 -12.57
N LEU A 89 19.36 -14.77 -13.77
CA LEU A 89 19.26 -15.68 -14.91
C LEU A 89 20.06 -16.97 -14.69
N ARG A 90 21.21 -16.89 -14.02
CA ARG A 90 21.97 -18.08 -13.61
C ARG A 90 21.21 -18.93 -12.59
N VAL A 91 20.51 -18.32 -11.63
CA VAL A 91 19.61 -19.06 -10.71
C VAL A 91 18.57 -19.83 -11.52
N LEU A 92 17.94 -19.22 -12.52
CA LEU A 92 16.92 -19.86 -13.35
C LEU A 92 17.47 -20.99 -14.23
N SER A 93 18.67 -20.84 -14.79
CA SER A 93 19.26 -21.83 -15.71
C SER A 93 20.03 -22.94 -15.00
N GLU A 94 20.80 -22.62 -13.95
CA GLU A 94 21.66 -23.58 -13.27
C GLU A 94 20.92 -24.33 -12.14
N ILE A 95 20.05 -23.62 -11.38
CA ILE A 95 19.32 -24.17 -10.23
C ILE A 95 17.87 -24.51 -10.61
N GLY A 96 17.14 -23.54 -11.19
CA GLY A 96 15.72 -23.63 -11.51
C GLY A 96 14.79 -23.46 -10.29
N LEU A 97 13.50 -23.72 -10.50
CA LEU A 97 12.45 -23.67 -9.47
C LEU A 97 11.72 -25.01 -9.41
N ASP A 98 11.23 -25.39 -8.23
CA ASP A 98 10.28 -26.48 -8.09
C ASP A 98 8.86 -25.97 -8.37
N VAL A 99 8.23 -26.53 -9.39
CA VAL A 99 6.88 -26.18 -9.82
C VAL A 99 5.98 -27.39 -9.51
N LEU A 100 5.13 -27.25 -8.49
CA LEU A 100 4.33 -28.39 -8.00
C LEU A 100 3.16 -28.75 -8.91
N HIS A 101 2.67 -27.78 -9.71
CA HIS A 101 1.51 -27.95 -10.58
C HIS A 101 1.87 -28.66 -11.88
N GLU A 102 1.24 -29.80 -12.18
CA GLU A 102 1.56 -30.63 -13.34
C GLU A 102 1.28 -29.92 -14.68
N ASP A 103 0.09 -29.33 -14.83
CA ASP A 103 -0.25 -28.59 -16.06
C ASP A 103 0.67 -27.38 -16.27
N ALA A 104 1.08 -26.69 -15.19
CA ALA A 104 2.05 -25.60 -15.31
C ALA A 104 3.39 -26.10 -15.84
N ARG A 105 3.89 -27.26 -15.36
CA ARG A 105 5.12 -27.88 -15.91
C ARG A 105 4.96 -28.26 -17.37
N ARG A 106 3.78 -28.77 -17.75
CA ARG A 106 3.48 -29.11 -19.17
C ARG A 106 3.52 -27.85 -20.04
N ILE A 107 2.84 -26.77 -19.65
CA ILE A 107 2.84 -25.49 -20.38
C ILE A 107 4.26 -24.94 -20.49
N MET A 108 5.05 -24.94 -19.40
CA MET A 108 6.44 -24.49 -19.40
C MET A 108 7.32 -25.33 -20.33
N LYS A 109 7.13 -26.66 -20.36
CA LYS A 109 7.84 -27.58 -21.26
C LYS A 109 7.49 -27.33 -22.73
N GLU A 110 6.22 -27.13 -23.04
CA GLU A 110 5.74 -26.80 -24.40
C GLU A 110 6.32 -25.45 -24.87
N ALA A 111 6.55 -24.52 -23.95
CA ALA A 111 7.22 -23.23 -24.22
C ALA A 111 8.76 -23.34 -24.34
N GLY A 112 9.36 -24.50 -24.05
CA GLY A 112 10.79 -24.77 -24.23
C GLY A 112 11.63 -24.82 -22.95
N ALA A 113 11.01 -24.81 -21.76
CA ALA A 113 11.73 -24.98 -20.49
C ALA A 113 12.24 -26.44 -20.32
N ASP A 114 13.37 -26.62 -19.61
CA ASP A 114 13.90 -27.94 -19.25
C ASP A 114 13.08 -28.53 -18.10
N VAL A 115 12.15 -29.42 -18.43
CA VAL A 115 11.31 -30.16 -17.50
C VAL A 115 11.58 -31.66 -17.71
N ARG A 116 12.22 -32.28 -16.74
CA ARG A 116 12.52 -33.71 -16.78
C ARG A 116 11.34 -34.52 -16.26
N GLU A 117 11.11 -35.69 -16.86
CA GLU A 117 10.07 -36.62 -16.44
C GLU A 117 10.27 -37.05 -14.98
N GLY A 118 9.19 -37.04 -14.19
CA GLY A 118 9.22 -37.37 -12.77
C GLY A 118 9.87 -36.32 -11.86
N SER A 119 10.23 -35.15 -12.38
CA SER A 119 10.82 -34.05 -11.60
C SER A 119 9.87 -32.85 -11.52
N GLU A 120 9.80 -32.21 -10.35
CA GLU A 120 9.13 -30.92 -10.17
C GLU A 120 10.04 -29.75 -10.58
N ARG A 121 11.36 -30.00 -10.72
CA ARG A 121 12.36 -29.00 -11.08
C ARG A 121 12.24 -28.56 -12.52
N VAL A 122 12.04 -27.26 -12.70
CA VAL A 122 12.03 -26.59 -14.02
C VAL A 122 13.21 -25.62 -14.10
N ARG A 123 13.97 -25.71 -15.20
CA ARG A 123 15.03 -24.75 -15.53
C ARG A 123 14.67 -24.01 -16.80
N PHE A 124 15.16 -22.80 -16.90
CA PHE A 124 14.80 -21.90 -18.00
C PHE A 124 16.06 -21.41 -18.71
N ASP A 125 16.03 -21.45 -20.03
CA ASP A 125 17.03 -20.76 -20.83
C ASP A 125 16.90 -19.24 -20.64
N PRO A 126 18.01 -18.50 -20.42
CA PRO A 126 17.99 -17.05 -20.25
C PRO A 126 17.34 -16.29 -21.40
N ALA A 127 17.61 -16.67 -22.66
CA ALA A 127 17.04 -16.00 -23.82
C ALA A 127 15.53 -16.21 -23.90
N MET A 128 15.08 -17.46 -23.65
CA MET A 128 13.65 -17.80 -23.58
C MET A 128 12.91 -16.95 -22.55
N ILE A 129 13.46 -16.77 -21.34
CA ILE A 129 12.85 -15.92 -20.31
C ILE A 129 12.69 -14.49 -20.81
N LEU A 130 13.77 -13.90 -21.36
CA LEU A 130 13.76 -12.51 -21.80
C LEU A 130 12.82 -12.29 -22.99
N GLU A 131 12.79 -13.19 -23.97
CA GLU A 131 11.86 -13.13 -25.10
C GLU A 131 10.40 -13.26 -24.65
N THR A 132 10.14 -14.13 -23.68
CA THR A 132 8.79 -14.37 -23.17
C THR A 132 8.29 -13.16 -22.39
N ILE A 133 9.05 -12.63 -21.42
CA ILE A 133 8.63 -11.47 -20.62
C ILE A 133 8.51 -10.19 -21.46
N ALA A 134 9.27 -10.05 -22.54
CA ALA A 134 9.16 -8.91 -23.46
C ALA A 134 7.79 -8.81 -24.16
N THR A 135 6.96 -9.84 -24.08
CA THR A 135 5.60 -9.81 -24.62
C THR A 135 4.58 -9.18 -23.67
N ALA A 136 4.95 -8.94 -22.42
CA ALA A 136 4.09 -8.30 -21.43
C ALA A 136 3.88 -6.80 -21.75
N PRO A 137 2.66 -6.26 -21.54
CA PRO A 137 2.40 -4.84 -21.75
C PRO A 137 3.09 -3.99 -20.68
N SER A 138 3.75 -2.91 -21.11
CA SER A 138 4.39 -1.95 -20.20
C SER A 138 3.43 -0.98 -19.54
N GLU A 139 2.28 -0.75 -20.15
CA GLU A 139 1.20 0.11 -19.65
C GLU A 139 -0.15 -0.51 -19.97
N PHE A 140 -1.08 -0.45 -19.03
CA PHE A 140 -2.46 -0.91 -19.19
C PHE A 140 -3.37 -0.29 -18.14
N ARG A 141 -4.68 -0.37 -18.39
CA ARG A 141 -5.72 0.08 -17.44
C ARG A 141 -6.44 -1.12 -16.84
N VAL A 142 -6.71 -1.06 -15.53
CA VAL A 142 -7.67 -1.95 -14.86
C VAL A 142 -8.93 -1.15 -14.58
N HIS A 143 -10.04 -1.62 -15.12
CA HIS A 143 -11.32 -0.91 -15.09
C HIS A 143 -12.03 -1.17 -13.77
N ALA A 144 -12.51 -0.10 -13.15
CA ALA A 144 -13.38 -0.18 -11.98
C ALA A 144 -14.85 -0.15 -12.42
N ARG A 145 -15.76 -0.59 -11.55
CA ARG A 145 -17.20 -0.50 -11.77
C ARG A 145 -17.65 0.96 -11.98
N ASN A 146 -17.06 1.89 -11.27
CA ASN A 146 -17.11 3.30 -11.59
C ASN A 146 -15.89 3.65 -12.46
N ALA A 147 -16.12 4.06 -13.70
CA ALA A 147 -15.05 4.36 -14.67
C ALA A 147 -14.06 5.42 -14.16
N ASP A 148 -14.51 6.36 -13.32
CA ASP A 148 -13.67 7.41 -12.75
C ASP A 148 -12.66 6.84 -11.75
N HIS A 149 -12.97 5.69 -11.13
CA HIS A 149 -12.10 4.97 -10.19
C HIS A 149 -11.19 3.92 -10.86
N SER A 150 -11.19 3.84 -12.20
CA SER A 150 -10.25 2.98 -12.93
C SER A 150 -8.81 3.41 -12.70
N ILE A 151 -7.90 2.46 -12.66
CA ILE A 151 -6.49 2.66 -12.34
C ILE A 151 -5.58 2.35 -13.53
N ASP A 152 -4.55 3.15 -13.72
CA ASP A 152 -3.56 3.01 -14.77
C ASP A 152 -2.25 2.45 -14.19
N PHE A 153 -1.71 1.43 -14.85
CA PHE A 153 -0.42 0.80 -14.51
C PHE A 153 0.65 1.19 -15.52
N GLY A 154 1.89 1.25 -15.05
CA GLY A 154 3.06 1.56 -15.87
C GLY A 154 3.38 3.05 -15.97
N GLY A 155 4.46 3.40 -16.66
CA GLY A 155 4.96 4.76 -16.73
C GLY A 155 5.17 5.38 -15.35
N ASP A 156 4.76 6.63 -15.18
CA ASP A 156 4.82 7.35 -13.91
C ASP A 156 3.54 7.25 -13.05
N ASN A 157 2.57 6.43 -13.47
CA ASN A 157 1.33 6.24 -12.72
C ASN A 157 1.62 5.62 -11.35
N LEU A 158 0.87 6.08 -10.32
CA LEU A 158 0.99 5.64 -8.94
C LEU A 158 -0.39 5.35 -8.35
N VAL A 159 -0.57 4.17 -7.81
CA VAL A 159 -1.82 3.68 -7.22
C VAL A 159 -1.57 3.24 -5.78
N PHE A 160 -2.40 3.70 -4.86
CA PHE A 160 -2.40 3.24 -3.46
C PHE A 160 -3.54 2.25 -3.22
N ALA A 161 -3.20 1.06 -2.74
CA ALA A 161 -4.17 0.02 -2.40
C ALA A 161 -4.17 -0.29 -0.90
N GLN A 162 -5.32 -0.63 -0.38
CA GLN A 162 -5.57 -0.93 1.04
C GLN A 162 -4.68 -2.06 1.58
N VAL A 163 -4.62 -2.21 2.91
CA VAL A 163 -4.04 -3.38 3.60
C VAL A 163 -4.69 -4.69 3.12
N ALA A 164 -3.92 -5.77 3.15
CA ALA A 164 -4.36 -7.10 2.75
C ALA A 164 -3.87 -8.19 3.70
N SER A 165 -4.63 -9.28 3.77
CA SER A 165 -4.25 -10.59 4.35
C SER A 165 -3.94 -10.60 5.85
N ALA A 166 -4.40 -9.63 6.62
CA ALA A 166 -4.19 -9.61 8.06
C ALA A 166 -5.14 -10.59 8.77
N PRO A 167 -4.65 -11.56 9.58
CA PRO A 167 -5.51 -12.48 10.32
C PRO A 167 -6.21 -11.82 11.51
N ASN A 168 -5.72 -10.68 11.99
CA ASN A 168 -6.26 -9.98 13.15
C ASN A 168 -6.63 -8.54 12.82
N CYS A 169 -7.53 -7.98 13.62
CA CYS A 169 -7.95 -6.60 13.58
C CYS A 169 -7.71 -5.91 14.93
N SER A 170 -7.61 -4.59 14.94
CA SER A 170 -7.60 -3.83 16.19
C SER A 170 -8.20 -2.44 16.05
N ASP A 171 -8.76 -1.97 17.14
CA ASP A 171 -9.10 -0.58 17.39
C ASP A 171 -8.84 -0.22 18.87
N LEU A 172 -8.87 1.08 19.18
CA LEU A 172 -8.58 1.60 20.51
C LEU A 172 -9.59 1.10 21.57
N ASP A 173 -10.85 0.84 21.18
CA ASP A 173 -11.90 0.48 22.12
C ASP A 173 -11.89 -1.00 22.51
N ARG A 174 -11.61 -1.89 21.53
CA ARG A 174 -11.73 -3.35 21.66
C ARG A 174 -10.40 -4.08 21.67
N GLY A 175 -9.30 -3.38 21.38
CA GLY A 175 -7.98 -3.96 21.30
C GLY A 175 -7.79 -4.91 20.11
N ARG A 176 -6.76 -5.75 20.20
CA ARG A 176 -6.40 -6.77 19.19
C ARG A 176 -7.34 -7.97 19.31
N ARG A 177 -7.86 -8.43 18.19
CA ARG A 177 -8.79 -9.57 18.10
C ARG A 177 -8.66 -10.28 16.75
N PRO A 178 -9.08 -11.54 16.61
CA PRO A 178 -9.26 -12.19 15.31
C PRO A 178 -10.20 -11.39 14.41
N GLY A 179 -9.94 -11.40 13.10
CA GLY A 179 -10.80 -10.76 12.12
C GLY A 179 -12.17 -11.44 12.00
N ASN A 180 -13.18 -10.68 11.59
CA ASN A 180 -14.52 -11.15 11.31
C ASN A 180 -15.12 -10.39 10.12
N GLN A 181 -16.27 -10.85 9.61
CA GLN A 181 -16.91 -10.25 8.45
C GLN A 181 -17.30 -8.77 8.67
N GLN A 182 -17.70 -8.40 9.89
CA GLN A 182 -18.05 -7.01 10.18
C GLN A 182 -16.82 -6.08 10.13
N ASP A 183 -15.68 -6.52 10.69
CA ASP A 183 -14.42 -5.77 10.59
C ASP A 183 -13.95 -5.69 9.12
N PHE A 184 -14.09 -6.78 8.34
CA PHE A 184 -13.85 -6.79 6.89
C PHE A 184 -14.67 -5.72 6.17
N ARG A 185 -16.01 -5.75 6.34
CA ARG A 185 -16.94 -4.79 5.73
C ARG A 185 -16.61 -3.34 6.11
N ASN A 186 -16.30 -3.11 7.37
CA ASN A 186 -15.97 -1.77 7.86
C ASN A 186 -14.68 -1.23 7.21
N LEU A 187 -13.65 -2.04 7.10
CA LEU A 187 -12.39 -1.63 6.45
C LEU A 187 -12.58 -1.39 4.96
N VAL A 188 -13.39 -2.20 4.25
CA VAL A 188 -13.76 -1.95 2.84
C VAL A 188 -14.52 -0.62 2.69
N LYS A 189 -15.48 -0.34 3.58
CA LYS A 189 -16.20 0.94 3.59
C LYS A 189 -15.28 2.12 3.80
N LEU A 190 -14.30 2.02 4.72
CA LEU A 190 -13.30 3.06 4.92
C LEU A 190 -12.45 3.28 3.66
N ALA A 191 -12.07 2.22 2.95
CA ALA A 191 -11.35 2.36 1.68
C ALA A 191 -12.21 3.04 0.60
N GLN A 192 -13.51 2.73 0.51
CA GLN A 192 -14.43 3.40 -0.40
C GLN A 192 -14.56 4.90 -0.11
N MET A 193 -14.63 5.26 1.17
CA MET A 193 -14.82 6.65 1.61
C MET A 193 -13.58 7.55 1.48
N HIS A 194 -12.44 7.02 1.10
CA HIS A 194 -11.21 7.80 0.96
C HIS A 194 -10.63 7.67 -0.45
N ASN A 195 -10.77 8.73 -1.25
CA ASN A 195 -10.34 8.74 -2.66
C ASN A 195 -8.85 8.56 -2.87
N VAL A 196 -8.03 8.77 -1.85
CA VAL A 196 -6.59 8.47 -1.91
C VAL A 196 -6.31 6.95 -1.98
N ILE A 197 -7.24 6.11 -1.53
CA ILE A 197 -7.19 4.66 -1.72
C ILE A 197 -7.86 4.34 -3.05
N SER A 198 -7.08 3.89 -4.04
CA SER A 198 -7.57 3.67 -5.42
C SER A 198 -8.04 2.24 -5.67
N ALA A 199 -7.60 1.26 -4.85
CA ALA A 199 -7.98 -0.14 -4.96
C ALA A 199 -8.10 -0.79 -3.58
N THR A 200 -8.93 -1.82 -3.43
CA THR A 200 -8.95 -2.62 -2.20
C THR A 200 -7.84 -3.65 -2.22
N GLY A 201 -7.31 -4.01 -1.06
CA GLY A 201 -6.23 -5.00 -0.93
C GLY A 201 -6.69 -6.46 -0.96
N GLY A 202 -7.97 -6.73 -1.22
CA GLY A 202 -8.58 -8.06 -1.07
C GLY A 202 -9.22 -8.19 0.31
N TYR A 203 -8.75 -9.12 1.13
CA TYR A 203 -9.19 -9.21 2.51
C TYR A 203 -8.38 -8.24 3.37
N PRO A 204 -8.90 -7.04 3.69
CA PRO A 204 -8.19 -6.12 4.60
C PRO A 204 -7.95 -6.78 5.97
N VAL A 205 -8.86 -7.66 6.38
CA VAL A 205 -8.72 -8.59 7.50
C VAL A 205 -9.42 -9.89 7.15
N GLU A 206 -8.86 -11.02 7.57
CA GLU A 206 -9.45 -12.34 7.33
C GLU A 206 -10.73 -12.54 8.14
N PRO A 207 -11.91 -12.77 7.53
CA PRO A 207 -13.15 -13.02 8.26
C PRO A 207 -13.25 -14.51 8.65
N ILE A 208 -12.65 -14.88 9.78
CA ILE A 208 -12.55 -16.26 10.23
C ILE A 208 -13.89 -16.83 10.75
N ASP A 209 -14.88 -16.02 10.95
CA ASP A 209 -16.26 -16.37 11.27
C ASP A 209 -17.04 -16.95 10.06
N LEU A 210 -16.50 -16.80 8.85
CA LEU A 210 -17.02 -17.45 7.64
C LEU A 210 -16.32 -18.79 7.37
N HIS A 211 -17.10 -19.80 6.98
CA HIS A 211 -16.52 -21.09 6.62
C HIS A 211 -15.57 -20.97 5.40
N PRO A 212 -14.39 -21.60 5.39
CA PRO A 212 -13.39 -21.44 4.33
C PRO A 212 -13.90 -21.74 2.92
N SER A 213 -14.87 -22.69 2.77
CA SER A 213 -15.40 -23.07 1.45
C SER A 213 -16.21 -21.94 0.78
N ILE A 214 -16.89 -21.10 1.56
CA ILE A 214 -17.77 -20.01 1.06
C ILE A 214 -17.22 -18.62 1.31
N ARG A 215 -16.15 -18.50 2.10
CA ARG A 215 -15.58 -17.21 2.52
C ARG A 215 -15.26 -16.30 1.33
N HIS A 216 -14.65 -16.83 0.28
CA HIS A 216 -14.31 -16.07 -0.92
C HIS A 216 -15.55 -15.50 -1.60
N LEU A 217 -16.65 -16.25 -1.69
CA LEU A 217 -17.91 -15.81 -2.29
C LEU A 217 -18.49 -14.61 -1.54
N GLU A 218 -18.62 -14.72 -0.22
CA GLU A 218 -19.14 -13.66 0.64
C GLU A 218 -18.25 -12.40 0.62
N CYS A 219 -16.94 -12.60 0.69
CA CYS A 219 -15.99 -11.47 0.68
C CYS A 219 -15.96 -10.75 -0.67
N ILE A 220 -15.97 -11.49 -1.78
CA ILE A 220 -15.93 -10.85 -3.11
C ILE A 220 -17.28 -10.17 -3.41
N ARG A 221 -18.42 -10.76 -2.96
CA ARG A 221 -19.72 -10.08 -2.98
C ARG A 221 -19.68 -8.75 -2.21
N ASP A 222 -19.13 -8.76 -0.98
CA ASP A 222 -18.96 -7.57 -0.18
C ASP A 222 -18.05 -6.54 -0.89
N LEU A 223 -16.93 -6.96 -1.48
CA LEU A 223 -16.07 -6.08 -2.28
C LEU A 223 -16.82 -5.49 -3.48
N ALA A 224 -17.52 -6.29 -4.26
CA ALA A 224 -18.25 -5.84 -5.44
C ALA A 224 -19.40 -4.88 -5.13
N THR A 225 -19.94 -4.89 -3.91
CA THR A 225 -21.13 -4.11 -3.53
C THR A 225 -20.84 -2.94 -2.58
N LEU A 226 -19.84 -3.05 -1.72
CA LEU A 226 -19.46 -2.00 -0.77
C LEU A 226 -18.46 -1.01 -1.34
N THR A 227 -17.82 -1.31 -2.48
CA THR A 227 -16.96 -0.37 -3.20
C THR A 227 -17.23 -0.42 -4.70
N ASP A 228 -16.95 0.66 -5.39
CA ASP A 228 -16.96 0.75 -6.85
C ASP A 228 -15.55 0.87 -7.45
N LYS A 229 -14.53 0.66 -6.60
CA LYS A 229 -13.10 0.65 -6.96
C LYS A 229 -12.66 -0.73 -7.45
N VAL A 230 -11.47 -0.81 -8.04
CA VAL A 230 -10.83 -2.08 -8.41
C VAL A 230 -10.56 -2.92 -7.16
N PHE A 231 -10.82 -4.22 -7.23
CA PHE A 231 -10.62 -5.14 -6.13
C PHE A 231 -9.76 -6.36 -6.48
N HIS A 232 -9.20 -6.94 -5.46
CA HIS A 232 -8.33 -8.11 -5.51
C HIS A 232 -9.13 -9.40 -5.38
N ILE A 233 -8.75 -10.42 -6.16
CA ILE A 233 -9.22 -11.79 -6.04
C ILE A 233 -8.09 -12.66 -5.53
N TYR A 234 -8.29 -13.37 -4.42
CA TYR A 234 -7.29 -14.28 -3.87
C TYR A 234 -7.11 -15.53 -4.71
N SER A 235 -5.87 -15.83 -5.08
CA SER A 235 -5.51 -17.07 -5.80
C SER A 235 -5.31 -18.23 -4.83
N LEU A 236 -6.42 -18.83 -4.42
CA LEU A 236 -6.48 -19.95 -3.49
C LEU A 236 -7.16 -21.18 -4.15
N GLY A 237 -6.63 -21.62 -5.30
CA GLY A 237 -7.15 -22.73 -6.08
C GLY A 237 -8.09 -22.29 -7.21
N ARG A 238 -8.39 -23.24 -8.10
CA ARG A 238 -9.09 -23.01 -9.38
C ARG A 238 -10.48 -22.42 -9.18
N GLU A 239 -11.32 -23.08 -8.37
CA GLU A 239 -12.73 -22.74 -8.20
C GLU A 239 -12.88 -21.32 -7.63
N ARG A 240 -12.07 -20.96 -6.62
CA ARG A 240 -12.11 -19.62 -6.02
C ARG A 240 -11.74 -18.52 -7.00
N ASN A 241 -10.77 -18.78 -7.89
CA ASN A 241 -10.40 -17.84 -8.94
C ASN A 241 -11.55 -17.67 -9.95
N LEU A 242 -12.15 -18.76 -10.42
CA LEU A 242 -13.27 -18.73 -11.36
C LEU A 242 -14.51 -18.04 -10.78
N ASP A 243 -14.87 -18.35 -9.54
CA ASP A 243 -15.95 -17.66 -8.82
C ASP A 243 -15.69 -16.15 -8.73
N GLY A 244 -14.46 -15.77 -8.36
CA GLY A 244 -14.07 -14.37 -8.25
C GLY A 244 -14.09 -13.61 -9.58
N ILE A 245 -13.59 -14.23 -10.64
CA ILE A 245 -13.61 -13.69 -12.01
C ILE A 245 -15.06 -13.50 -12.48
N GLU A 246 -15.94 -14.47 -12.22
CA GLU A 246 -17.34 -14.38 -12.60
C GLU A 246 -18.08 -13.27 -11.82
N ILE A 247 -17.86 -13.15 -10.51
CA ILE A 247 -18.40 -12.03 -9.71
C ILE A 247 -17.91 -10.69 -10.26
N ALA A 248 -16.62 -10.59 -10.61
CA ALA A 248 -16.06 -9.37 -11.19
C ALA A 248 -16.69 -9.05 -12.56
N ARG A 249 -16.91 -10.07 -13.42
CA ARG A 249 -17.58 -9.93 -14.70
C ARG A 249 -19.00 -9.37 -14.53
N ILE A 250 -19.81 -9.99 -13.68
CA ILE A 250 -21.20 -9.59 -13.40
C ILE A 250 -21.23 -8.15 -12.85
N ALA A 251 -20.40 -7.86 -11.83
CA ALA A 251 -20.37 -6.55 -11.20
C ALA A 251 -20.05 -5.41 -12.19
N ASN A 252 -19.20 -5.67 -13.19
CA ASN A 252 -18.85 -4.71 -14.23
C ASN A 252 -19.78 -4.76 -15.46
N GLY A 253 -20.71 -5.73 -15.52
CA GLY A 253 -21.69 -5.89 -16.61
C GLY A 253 -21.05 -6.24 -17.95
N LEU A 254 -20.01 -7.07 -17.92
CA LEU A 254 -19.28 -7.51 -19.10
C LEU A 254 -19.78 -8.89 -19.59
N THR A 255 -19.70 -9.10 -20.91
CA THR A 255 -19.75 -10.46 -21.47
C THR A 255 -18.43 -11.18 -21.26
N ALA A 256 -18.40 -12.50 -21.44
CA ALA A 256 -17.16 -13.28 -21.34
C ALA A 256 -16.11 -12.81 -22.36
N ASP A 257 -16.50 -12.48 -23.58
CA ASP A 257 -15.59 -11.97 -24.61
C ASP A 257 -15.04 -10.60 -24.25
N GLN A 258 -15.89 -9.70 -23.72
CA GLN A 258 -15.46 -8.38 -23.27
C GLN A 258 -14.48 -8.45 -22.11
N LEU A 259 -14.62 -9.41 -21.21
CA LEU A 259 -13.75 -9.60 -20.07
C LEU A 259 -12.30 -9.86 -20.47
N LEU A 260 -12.07 -10.57 -21.59
CA LEU A 260 -10.74 -10.89 -22.09
C LEU A 260 -9.86 -9.67 -22.41
N ASP A 261 -10.49 -8.58 -22.84
CA ASP A 261 -9.78 -7.37 -23.25
C ASP A 261 -9.94 -6.22 -22.24
N ASN A 262 -10.73 -6.43 -21.18
CA ASN A 262 -10.98 -5.44 -20.14
C ASN A 262 -10.64 -6.02 -18.77
N PRO A 263 -9.41 -5.87 -18.27
CA PRO A 263 -9.08 -6.25 -16.91
C PRO A 263 -9.91 -5.43 -15.91
N VAL A 264 -10.62 -6.11 -15.00
CA VAL A 264 -11.51 -5.49 -13.99
C VAL A 264 -11.15 -5.86 -12.56
N CYS A 265 -10.23 -6.80 -12.39
CA CYS A 265 -9.73 -7.25 -11.10
C CYS A 265 -8.26 -7.64 -11.21
N TYR A 266 -7.65 -7.90 -10.07
CA TYR A 266 -6.26 -8.32 -10.01
C TYR A 266 -6.05 -9.40 -8.96
N THR A 267 -4.93 -10.14 -9.07
CA THR A 267 -4.44 -11.04 -8.03
C THR A 267 -2.98 -10.81 -7.73
N ILE A 268 -2.58 -11.15 -6.51
CA ILE A 268 -1.18 -11.21 -6.08
C ILE A 268 -0.77 -12.66 -5.98
N ILE A 269 0.29 -13.02 -6.67
CA ILE A 269 0.91 -14.34 -6.62
C ILE A 269 2.20 -14.25 -5.82
N ASN A 270 2.20 -14.83 -4.62
CA ASN A 270 3.40 -15.00 -3.84
C ASN A 270 4.06 -16.34 -4.22
N THR A 271 5.34 -16.31 -4.55
CA THR A 271 6.12 -17.54 -4.67
C THR A 271 6.39 -18.13 -3.29
N ASN A 272 6.60 -19.43 -3.21
CA ASN A 272 7.04 -20.09 -1.97
C ASN A 272 8.57 -20.03 -1.90
N SER A 273 9.08 -18.89 -1.48
CA SER A 273 10.53 -18.67 -1.37
C SER A 273 11.15 -19.61 -0.33
N PRO A 274 12.29 -20.25 -0.63
CA PRO A 274 13.09 -20.10 -1.82
C PRO A 274 12.67 -21.01 -2.99
N LEU A 275 12.57 -20.42 -4.20
CA LEU A 275 12.57 -21.08 -5.50
C LEU A 275 11.49 -22.16 -5.69
N LYS A 276 10.25 -21.91 -5.24
CA LYS A 276 9.14 -22.87 -5.34
C LYS A 276 7.84 -22.18 -5.75
N LEU A 277 7.02 -22.89 -6.52
CA LEU A 277 5.71 -22.45 -7.01
C LEU A 277 4.68 -23.55 -6.70
N ASP A 278 3.72 -23.24 -5.83
CA ASP A 278 2.71 -24.20 -5.41
C ASP A 278 1.51 -24.29 -6.37
N ILE A 279 0.65 -25.27 -6.11
CA ILE A 279 -0.52 -25.55 -6.95
C ILE A 279 -1.53 -24.39 -6.93
N PRO A 280 -1.98 -23.85 -5.76
CA PRO A 280 -2.99 -22.81 -5.74
C PRO A 280 -2.56 -21.52 -6.46
N MET A 281 -1.29 -21.12 -6.31
CA MET A 281 -0.75 -19.91 -6.95
C MET A 281 -0.62 -20.11 -8.47
N MET A 282 -0.19 -21.30 -8.91
CA MET A 282 -0.13 -21.62 -10.34
C MET A 282 -1.51 -21.64 -10.98
N GLU A 283 -2.52 -22.21 -10.33
CA GLU A 283 -3.92 -22.10 -10.77
C GLU A 283 -4.36 -20.64 -10.89
N GLY A 284 -3.97 -19.80 -9.93
CA GLY A 284 -4.24 -18.36 -9.99
C GLY A 284 -3.66 -17.71 -11.25
N ILE A 285 -2.41 -18.01 -11.59
CA ILE A 285 -1.80 -17.49 -12.83
C ILE A 285 -2.56 -17.99 -14.06
N ILE A 286 -2.85 -19.31 -14.12
CA ILE A 286 -3.55 -19.90 -15.25
C ILE A 286 -4.92 -19.26 -15.43
N GLN A 287 -5.74 -19.21 -14.40
CA GLN A 287 -7.10 -18.70 -14.52
C GLN A 287 -7.14 -17.19 -14.80
N MET A 288 -6.40 -16.37 -14.07
CA MET A 288 -6.39 -14.92 -14.27
C MET A 288 -5.84 -14.53 -15.64
N SER A 289 -4.69 -15.10 -16.04
CA SER A 289 -4.08 -14.78 -17.34
C SER A 289 -4.96 -15.26 -18.51
N SER A 290 -5.55 -16.45 -18.43
CA SER A 290 -6.47 -16.97 -19.46
C SER A 290 -7.68 -16.07 -19.68
N HIS A 291 -8.16 -15.40 -18.63
CA HIS A 291 -9.28 -14.46 -18.69
C HIS A 291 -8.86 -12.99 -18.87
N GLY A 292 -7.59 -12.72 -19.18
CA GLY A 292 -7.10 -11.36 -19.43
C GLY A 292 -7.04 -10.47 -18.18
N GLN A 293 -7.08 -11.05 -16.97
CA GLN A 293 -7.04 -10.29 -15.73
C GLN A 293 -5.61 -10.09 -15.23
N LEU A 294 -5.39 -9.04 -14.44
CA LEU A 294 -4.06 -8.66 -13.97
C LEU A 294 -3.51 -9.66 -12.94
N VAL A 295 -2.32 -10.16 -13.22
CA VAL A 295 -1.51 -10.94 -12.26
C VAL A 295 -0.31 -10.11 -11.82
N ILE A 296 -0.07 -9.99 -10.51
CA ILE A 296 1.12 -9.35 -9.96
C ILE A 296 1.96 -10.41 -9.24
N VAL A 297 3.08 -10.79 -9.85
CA VAL A 297 3.98 -11.81 -9.29
C VAL A 297 4.87 -11.15 -8.25
N THR A 298 4.73 -11.56 -7.01
CA THR A 298 5.37 -10.91 -5.86
C THR A 298 6.06 -11.93 -4.96
N PRO A 299 7.33 -12.24 -5.18
CA PRO A 299 8.10 -13.05 -4.24
C PRO A 299 8.20 -12.35 -2.88
N PHE A 300 7.94 -13.12 -1.81
CA PHE A 300 8.14 -12.68 -0.43
C PHE A 300 9.46 -13.26 0.08
N THR A 301 10.55 -12.48 -0.03
CA THR A 301 11.90 -12.93 0.30
C THR A 301 12.43 -12.20 1.53
N LEU A 302 12.52 -12.93 2.67
CA LEU A 302 13.10 -12.41 3.90
C LEU A 302 14.58 -12.77 3.97
N ALA A 303 15.44 -11.77 3.80
CA ALA A 303 16.88 -11.93 3.93
C ALA A 303 17.25 -12.46 5.33
N GLY A 304 17.99 -13.55 5.36
CA GLY A 304 18.38 -14.26 6.58
C GLY A 304 17.47 -15.41 6.97
N ALA A 305 16.29 -15.58 6.36
CA ALA A 305 15.39 -16.70 6.61
C ALA A 305 14.96 -17.43 5.33
N MET A 306 14.35 -16.72 4.38
CA MET A 306 13.81 -17.28 3.13
C MET A 306 14.68 -16.94 1.92
N ALA A 307 15.75 -16.18 2.12
CA ALA A 307 16.68 -15.75 1.10
C ALA A 307 18.07 -15.53 1.73
N PRO A 308 19.14 -15.38 0.91
CA PRO A 308 20.46 -15.01 1.41
C PRO A 308 20.42 -13.80 2.33
N VAL A 309 21.31 -13.75 3.34
CA VAL A 309 21.31 -12.69 4.37
C VAL A 309 21.69 -11.31 3.82
N THR A 310 22.20 -11.22 2.61
CA THR A 310 22.52 -9.95 1.95
C THR A 310 21.35 -9.44 1.13
N VAL A 311 21.08 -8.13 1.17
CA VAL A 311 20.00 -7.51 0.36
C VAL A 311 20.17 -7.82 -1.14
N ALA A 312 21.40 -7.74 -1.67
CA ALA A 312 21.68 -8.05 -3.07
C ALA A 312 21.32 -9.51 -3.40
N GLY A 313 21.74 -10.48 -2.58
CA GLY A 313 21.43 -11.90 -2.78
C GLY A 313 19.94 -12.20 -2.66
N ALA A 314 19.25 -11.56 -1.71
CA ALA A 314 17.80 -11.69 -1.57
C ALA A 314 17.06 -11.12 -2.79
N VAL A 315 17.51 -9.99 -3.35
CA VAL A 315 16.93 -9.42 -4.58
C VAL A 315 17.27 -10.25 -5.81
N VAL A 316 18.45 -10.89 -5.91
CA VAL A 316 18.75 -11.87 -6.97
C VAL A 316 17.74 -13.00 -6.98
N GLN A 317 17.43 -13.58 -5.81
CA GLN A 317 16.42 -14.63 -5.68
C GLN A 317 15.01 -14.12 -6.00
N GLN A 318 14.59 -12.97 -5.42
CA GLN A 318 13.33 -12.31 -5.74
C GLN A 318 13.16 -12.13 -7.25
N ASN A 319 14.20 -11.63 -7.91
CA ASN A 319 14.17 -11.37 -9.34
C ASN A 319 14.01 -12.66 -10.15
N ALA A 320 14.74 -13.72 -9.80
CA ALA A 320 14.61 -15.01 -10.46
C ALA A 320 13.19 -15.58 -10.34
N GLU A 321 12.62 -15.59 -9.13
CA GLU A 321 11.26 -16.06 -8.87
C GLU A 321 10.22 -15.21 -9.60
N ALA A 322 10.37 -13.86 -9.59
CA ALA A 322 9.47 -12.94 -10.30
C ALA A 322 9.51 -13.18 -11.83
N LEU A 323 10.71 -13.28 -12.42
CA LEU A 323 10.86 -13.52 -13.86
C LEU A 323 10.22 -14.85 -14.29
N ALA A 324 10.37 -15.92 -13.51
CA ALA A 324 9.74 -17.21 -13.81
C ALA A 324 8.20 -17.11 -13.79
N GLY A 325 7.62 -16.48 -12.77
CA GLY A 325 6.18 -16.29 -12.68
C GLY A 325 5.62 -15.37 -13.77
N ILE A 326 6.33 -14.27 -14.09
CA ILE A 326 5.95 -13.34 -15.17
C ILE A 326 6.02 -14.05 -16.53
N ALA A 327 7.10 -14.79 -16.80
CA ALA A 327 7.19 -15.58 -18.02
C ALA A 327 6.04 -16.59 -18.11
N PHE A 328 5.68 -17.23 -17.01
CA PHE A 328 4.56 -18.18 -17.00
C PHE A 328 3.22 -17.51 -17.34
N THR A 329 2.95 -16.26 -16.88
CA THR A 329 1.73 -15.53 -17.32
C THR A 329 1.67 -15.38 -18.84
N GLN A 330 2.82 -15.09 -19.48
CA GLN A 330 2.93 -14.88 -20.92
C GLN A 330 2.92 -16.21 -21.70
N MET A 331 3.35 -17.32 -21.11
CA MET A 331 3.18 -18.67 -21.67
C MET A 331 1.72 -19.11 -21.67
N VAL A 332 0.95 -18.75 -20.64
CA VAL A 332 -0.50 -19.01 -20.58
C VAL A 332 -1.24 -18.14 -21.60
N ARG A 333 -0.97 -16.85 -21.61
CA ARG A 333 -1.57 -15.90 -22.57
C ARG A 333 -0.56 -14.78 -22.90
N LYS A 334 -0.08 -14.77 -24.11
CA LYS A 334 0.78 -13.70 -24.61
C LYS A 334 0.06 -12.35 -24.56
N GLY A 335 0.72 -11.33 -23.98
CA GLY A 335 0.16 -9.99 -23.82
C GLY A 335 -0.80 -9.85 -22.62
N ALA A 336 -0.92 -10.88 -21.75
CA ALA A 336 -1.69 -10.76 -20.51
C ALA A 336 -1.10 -9.67 -19.60
N PRO A 337 -1.95 -8.82 -18.96
CA PRO A 337 -1.47 -7.78 -18.06
C PRO A 337 -0.77 -8.40 -16.84
N VAL A 338 0.44 -7.94 -16.55
CA VAL A 338 1.26 -8.47 -15.47
C VAL A 338 2.06 -7.35 -14.79
N GLY A 339 2.27 -7.48 -13.48
CA GLY A 339 3.12 -6.61 -12.69
C GLY A 339 4.32 -7.36 -12.08
N TYR A 340 5.48 -6.71 -12.07
CA TYR A 340 6.65 -7.14 -11.32
C TYR A 340 6.49 -6.72 -9.87
N GLY A 341 6.34 -7.67 -8.96
CA GLY A 341 6.23 -7.41 -7.53
C GLY A 341 7.56 -7.59 -6.80
N GLY A 342 7.87 -6.67 -5.89
CA GLY A 342 8.99 -6.76 -4.96
C GLY A 342 8.50 -6.69 -3.52
N PHE A 343 8.86 -7.69 -2.69
CA PHE A 343 8.53 -7.72 -1.27
C PHE A 343 9.69 -8.32 -0.46
N THR A 344 10.90 -7.88 -0.78
CA THR A 344 12.12 -8.27 -0.05
C THR A 344 12.35 -7.36 1.15
N SER A 345 12.50 -7.96 2.32
CA SER A 345 12.94 -7.31 3.55
C SER A 345 13.96 -8.21 4.27
N ASN A 346 14.23 -7.94 5.53
CA ASN A 346 15.10 -8.75 6.36
C ASN A 346 14.37 -9.29 7.60
N VAL A 347 14.94 -10.26 8.26
CA VAL A 347 14.53 -10.63 9.62
C VAL A 347 15.37 -9.89 10.65
N ASP A 348 14.80 -9.62 11.81
CA ASP A 348 15.60 -9.32 13.00
C ASP A 348 16.34 -10.60 13.41
N MET A 349 17.67 -10.59 13.32
CA MET A 349 18.49 -11.78 13.59
C MET A 349 18.47 -12.24 15.05
N LYS A 350 17.88 -11.46 15.96
CA LYS A 350 17.74 -11.82 17.37
C LYS A 350 16.44 -12.55 17.65
N SER A 351 15.34 -12.06 17.11
CA SER A 351 14.00 -12.62 17.34
C SER A 351 13.51 -13.54 16.22
N GLY A 352 14.10 -13.44 15.02
CA GLY A 352 13.62 -14.11 13.82
C GLY A 352 12.37 -13.47 13.19
N ALA A 353 11.85 -12.39 13.78
CA ALA A 353 10.66 -11.71 13.27
C ALA A 353 10.97 -10.92 11.99
N PRO A 354 10.01 -10.83 11.04
CA PRO A 354 10.16 -9.96 9.89
C PRO A 354 10.30 -8.50 10.32
N ALA A 355 11.31 -7.81 9.80
CA ALA A 355 11.55 -6.39 10.02
C ALA A 355 11.10 -5.60 8.78
N PHE A 356 10.31 -4.55 8.99
CA PHE A 356 9.75 -3.71 7.92
C PHE A 356 9.95 -2.23 8.24
N GLY A 357 9.91 -1.38 7.20
CA GLY A 357 10.24 0.03 7.36
C GLY A 357 11.73 0.27 7.61
N THR A 358 12.57 -0.71 7.27
CA THR A 358 14.02 -0.71 7.49
C THR A 358 14.79 -0.13 6.30
N PRO A 359 16.06 0.27 6.47
CA PRO A 359 16.93 0.65 5.36
C PRO A 359 17.09 -0.47 4.32
N GLU A 360 17.10 -1.73 4.74
CA GLU A 360 17.19 -2.91 3.88
C GLU A 360 15.95 -3.01 2.99
N TYR A 361 14.75 -2.83 3.57
CA TYR A 361 13.49 -2.83 2.82
C TYR A 361 13.46 -1.71 1.78
N MET A 362 13.83 -0.48 2.17
CA MET A 362 13.89 0.65 1.23
C MET A 362 14.88 0.41 0.09
N LYS A 363 16.09 -0.12 0.39
CA LYS A 363 17.06 -0.49 -0.65
C LYS A 363 16.50 -1.53 -1.62
N ALA A 364 15.81 -2.56 -1.10
CA ALA A 364 15.18 -3.59 -1.92
C ALA A 364 14.06 -3.01 -2.81
N GLN A 365 13.27 -2.05 -2.31
CA GLN A 365 12.25 -1.35 -3.09
C GLN A 365 12.86 -0.56 -4.27
N LEU A 366 13.90 0.23 -4.00
CA LEU A 366 14.59 1.02 -5.03
C LEU A 366 15.22 0.11 -6.10
N LEU A 367 15.90 -0.96 -5.67
CA LEU A 367 16.54 -1.92 -6.57
C LEU A 367 15.52 -2.73 -7.38
N GLY A 368 14.43 -3.19 -6.75
CA GLY A 368 13.33 -3.85 -7.45
C GLY A 368 12.69 -2.95 -8.51
N GLY A 369 12.55 -1.66 -8.22
CA GLY A 369 12.08 -0.68 -9.20
C GLY A 369 13.04 -0.49 -10.38
N GLN A 370 14.36 -0.50 -10.16
CA GLN A 370 15.35 -0.47 -11.25
C GLN A 370 15.24 -1.73 -12.13
N LEU A 371 15.07 -2.91 -11.54
CA LEU A 371 14.89 -4.17 -12.28
C LEU A 371 13.57 -4.17 -13.08
N ALA A 372 12.46 -3.76 -12.48
CA ALA A 372 11.17 -3.69 -13.16
C ALA A 372 11.22 -2.78 -14.40
N ARG A 373 11.85 -1.60 -14.28
CA ARG A 373 12.08 -0.68 -15.42
C ARG A 373 12.99 -1.27 -16.49
N ARG A 374 14.04 -2.02 -16.10
CA ARG A 374 14.89 -2.74 -17.05
C ARG A 374 14.06 -3.69 -17.93
N TYR A 375 13.05 -4.33 -17.36
CA TYR A 375 12.18 -5.26 -18.10
C TYR A 375 10.97 -4.59 -18.76
N GLY A 376 10.76 -3.30 -18.55
CA GLY A 376 9.59 -2.58 -19.06
C GLY A 376 8.27 -3.06 -18.47
N ILE A 377 8.26 -3.58 -17.23
CA ILE A 377 7.08 -4.14 -16.56
C ILE A 377 6.68 -3.23 -15.41
N PRO A 378 5.37 -2.93 -15.22
CA PRO A 378 4.91 -2.13 -14.09
C PRO A 378 5.33 -2.71 -12.74
N TYR A 379 5.77 -1.84 -11.83
CA TYR A 379 6.32 -2.23 -10.55
C TYR A 379 5.31 -2.15 -9.40
N ARG A 380 5.16 -3.26 -8.68
CA ARG A 380 4.41 -3.32 -7.42
C ARG A 380 5.35 -3.36 -6.23
N THR A 381 5.08 -2.53 -5.24
CA THR A 381 5.74 -2.51 -3.94
C THR A 381 4.71 -2.32 -2.81
N SER A 382 5.14 -2.03 -1.57
CA SER A 382 4.22 -1.91 -0.42
C SER A 382 4.63 -0.79 0.53
N ASN A 383 3.63 -0.25 1.24
CA ASN A 383 3.84 0.42 2.51
C ASN A 383 3.78 -0.64 3.63
N THR A 384 4.82 -0.76 4.43
CA THR A 384 4.95 -1.81 5.46
C THR A 384 5.41 -1.25 6.79
N CYS A 385 4.98 -1.89 7.89
CA CYS A 385 5.24 -1.47 9.24
C CYS A 385 5.34 -2.70 10.15
N ALA A 386 6.38 -2.80 10.96
CA ALA A 386 6.56 -3.88 11.94
C ALA A 386 6.02 -3.52 13.33
N ALA A 387 5.71 -2.24 13.58
CA ALA A 387 5.29 -1.74 14.88
C ALA A 387 4.07 -2.47 15.44
N ASN A 388 4.08 -2.71 16.76
CA ASN A 388 2.99 -3.34 17.51
C ASN A 388 1.94 -2.35 18.04
N ALA A 389 2.16 -1.05 17.87
CA ALA A 389 1.25 0.01 18.29
C ALA A 389 1.17 1.10 17.23
N VAL A 390 0.09 1.89 17.26
CA VAL A 390 -0.04 3.08 16.42
C VAL A 390 0.65 4.25 17.13
N ASP A 391 1.96 4.32 17.00
CA ASP A 391 2.83 5.29 17.67
C ASP A 391 3.89 5.88 16.72
N ALA A 392 4.94 6.47 17.28
CA ALA A 392 6.02 7.06 16.50
C ALA A 392 6.71 6.03 15.60
N GLN A 393 6.91 4.77 16.07
CA GLN A 393 7.51 3.70 15.27
C GLN A 393 6.64 3.40 14.03
N ALA A 394 5.34 3.23 14.22
CA ALA A 394 4.41 2.98 13.14
C ALA A 394 4.42 4.11 12.09
N ALA A 395 4.55 5.36 12.55
CA ALA A 395 4.59 6.51 11.67
C ALA A 395 5.88 6.56 10.83
N TYR A 396 7.07 6.47 11.46
CA TYR A 396 8.32 6.59 10.69
C TYR A 396 8.59 5.36 9.80
N GLU A 397 8.20 4.16 10.20
CA GLU A 397 8.31 2.97 9.35
C GLU A 397 7.44 3.11 8.09
N SER A 398 6.20 3.61 8.23
CA SER A 398 5.32 3.88 7.08
C SER A 398 5.83 5.01 6.20
N VAL A 399 6.29 6.12 6.77
CA VAL A 399 6.88 7.23 5.99
C VAL A 399 8.05 6.71 5.17
N PHE A 400 8.95 5.93 5.78
CA PHE A 400 10.15 5.43 5.13
C PHE A 400 9.84 4.41 4.04
N SER A 401 8.93 3.45 4.30
CA SER A 401 8.46 2.47 3.32
C SER A 401 7.74 3.14 2.15
N LEU A 402 6.84 4.08 2.43
CA LEU A 402 6.07 4.76 1.40
C LEU A 402 6.98 5.64 0.51
N TRP A 403 7.94 6.33 1.13
CA TRP A 403 8.90 7.13 0.40
C TRP A 403 9.81 6.28 -0.49
N GLY A 404 10.22 5.10 0.00
CA GLY A 404 10.93 4.09 -0.79
C GLY A 404 10.11 3.60 -1.98
N ALA A 405 8.81 3.39 -1.79
CA ALA A 405 7.90 3.00 -2.87
C ALA A 405 7.80 4.07 -3.97
N VAL A 406 7.62 5.33 -3.58
CA VAL A 406 7.52 6.47 -4.52
C VAL A 406 8.83 6.68 -5.26
N GLN A 407 9.96 6.74 -4.55
CA GLN A 407 11.28 6.93 -5.15
C GLN A 407 11.75 5.73 -5.98
N GLY A 408 11.35 4.51 -5.61
CA GLY A 408 11.63 3.31 -6.37
C GLY A 408 10.88 3.23 -7.71
N GLY A 409 9.91 4.10 -7.93
CA GLY A 409 9.10 4.08 -9.15
C GLY A 409 7.96 3.07 -9.08
N GLY A 410 7.41 2.81 -7.88
CA GLY A 410 6.25 1.95 -7.72
C GLY A 410 5.04 2.48 -8.48
N ASN A 411 4.42 1.61 -9.28
CA ASN A 411 3.15 1.90 -9.93
C ASN A 411 1.97 1.49 -9.06
N PHE A 412 2.14 0.45 -8.25
CA PHE A 412 1.12 -0.06 -7.36
C PHE A 412 1.73 -0.29 -5.97
N VAL A 413 1.25 0.47 -4.99
CA VAL A 413 1.70 0.37 -3.60
C VAL A 413 0.60 -0.31 -2.79
N LEU A 414 0.79 -1.61 -2.50
CA LEU A 414 -0.13 -2.38 -1.67
C LEU A 414 0.12 -2.09 -0.19
N HIS A 415 -0.82 -2.46 0.67
CA HIS A 415 -0.75 -2.22 2.11
C HIS A 415 -0.61 -0.75 2.49
N SER A 416 -1.08 0.16 1.63
CA SER A 416 -0.86 1.59 1.81
C SER A 416 -1.52 2.16 3.07
N ALA A 417 -2.59 1.52 3.59
CA ALA A 417 -3.28 1.98 4.79
C ALA A 417 -3.73 0.81 5.68
N GLY A 418 -3.34 0.85 6.96
CA GLY A 418 -3.86 -0.04 8.01
C GLY A 418 -2.95 -1.18 8.46
N TRP A 419 -1.76 -1.34 7.90
CA TRP A 419 -0.83 -2.44 8.19
C TRP A 419 -0.08 -2.25 9.51
N LEU A 420 -0.09 -3.27 10.39
CA LEU A 420 0.68 -3.37 11.63
C LEU A 420 1.23 -4.80 11.85
N GLU A 421 2.13 -4.96 12.82
CA GLU A 421 2.70 -6.25 13.25
C GLU A 421 3.30 -7.06 12.08
N GLY A 422 3.94 -6.40 11.12
CA GLY A 422 4.52 -7.11 9.96
C GLY A 422 3.48 -7.83 9.10
N GLY A 423 2.21 -7.39 9.10
CA GLY A 423 1.11 -7.97 8.34
C GLY A 423 0.15 -8.85 9.14
N LEU A 424 0.42 -9.05 10.41
CA LEU A 424 -0.44 -9.89 11.25
C LEU A 424 -1.68 -9.16 11.76
N ARG A 425 -1.76 -7.81 11.55
CA ARG A 425 -2.88 -7.01 12.05
C ARG A 425 -3.25 -5.85 11.12
N ALA A 426 -4.54 -5.69 10.85
CA ALA A 426 -5.14 -4.47 10.34
C ALA A 426 -5.66 -3.62 11.51
N SER A 427 -5.42 -2.31 11.49
CA SER A 427 -5.89 -1.38 12.53
C SER A 427 -6.71 -0.26 11.94
N TYR A 428 -7.83 0.07 12.61
CA TYR A 428 -8.69 1.17 12.21
C TYR A 428 -7.98 2.52 12.34
N GLU A 429 -7.30 2.76 13.47
CA GLU A 429 -6.57 4.00 13.71
C GLU A 429 -5.37 4.13 12.77
N LYS A 430 -4.66 3.01 12.52
CA LYS A 430 -3.55 2.99 11.56
C LYS A 430 -4.05 3.28 10.15
N THR A 431 -5.25 2.80 9.78
CA THR A 431 -5.86 3.11 8.49
C THR A 431 -6.04 4.62 8.31
N ILE A 432 -6.53 5.34 9.32
CA ILE A 432 -6.70 6.79 9.24
C ILE A 432 -5.36 7.53 9.27
N LEU A 433 -4.39 7.05 10.08
CA LEU A 433 -3.04 7.62 10.11
C LEU A 433 -2.38 7.53 8.72
N ASP A 434 -2.45 6.37 8.10
CA ASP A 434 -1.87 6.16 6.77
C ASP A 434 -2.62 6.96 5.70
N ILE A 435 -3.93 7.08 5.77
CA ILE A 435 -4.72 7.91 4.84
C ILE A 435 -4.26 9.38 4.92
N ASP A 436 -4.04 9.92 6.12
CA ASP A 436 -3.49 11.27 6.28
C ASP A 436 -2.10 11.39 5.63
N LEU A 437 -1.22 10.40 5.86
CA LEU A 437 0.10 10.33 5.23
C LEU A 437 0.00 10.23 3.70
N LEU A 438 -0.89 9.39 3.16
CA LEU A 438 -1.09 9.26 1.71
C LEU A 438 -1.61 10.55 1.08
N GLN A 439 -2.46 11.30 1.77
CA GLN A 439 -2.91 12.62 1.31
C GLN A 439 -1.75 13.62 1.27
N MET A 440 -0.87 13.62 2.29
CA MET A 440 0.36 14.44 2.26
C MET A 440 1.24 14.10 1.06
N VAL A 441 1.46 12.82 0.79
CA VAL A 441 2.24 12.36 -0.38
C VAL A 441 1.54 12.74 -1.69
N THR A 442 0.23 12.60 -1.78
CA THR A 442 -0.57 12.99 -2.95
C THR A 442 -0.42 14.48 -3.25
N GLU A 443 -0.49 15.31 -2.23
CA GLU A 443 -0.33 16.75 -2.39
C GLU A 443 1.10 17.12 -2.77
N PHE A 444 2.10 16.48 -2.17
CA PHE A 444 3.51 16.65 -2.55
C PHE A 444 3.79 16.28 -4.02
N LEU A 445 3.11 15.25 -4.55
CA LEU A 445 3.26 14.83 -5.96
C LEU A 445 2.47 15.71 -6.94
N SER A 446 1.60 16.59 -6.45
CA SER A 446 0.86 17.51 -7.29
C SER A 446 1.80 18.55 -7.91
N PRO A 447 1.63 18.89 -9.21
CA PRO A 447 2.45 19.89 -9.86
C PRO A 447 2.35 21.26 -9.17
N LEU A 448 3.45 21.98 -9.10
CA LEU A 448 3.44 23.39 -8.68
C LEU A 448 2.77 24.24 -9.76
N ASP A 449 1.85 25.12 -9.36
CA ASP A 449 1.33 26.17 -10.21
C ASP A 449 2.40 27.27 -10.36
N LEU A 450 2.87 27.48 -11.59
CA LEU A 450 3.88 28.50 -11.94
C LEU A 450 3.27 29.62 -12.80
N SER A 451 1.95 29.80 -12.76
CA SER A 451 1.30 30.94 -13.41
C SER A 451 1.76 32.27 -12.83
N GLU A 452 1.63 33.36 -13.57
CA GLU A 452 1.97 34.70 -13.10
C GLU A 452 1.23 35.04 -11.79
N ASP A 453 -0.02 34.61 -11.67
CA ASP A 453 -0.84 34.79 -10.47
C ASP A 453 -0.31 33.99 -9.28
N ALA A 454 0.16 32.76 -9.49
CA ALA A 454 0.79 31.95 -8.44
C ALA A 454 2.19 32.45 -8.06
N LEU A 455 2.97 33.01 -9.00
CA LEU A 455 4.25 33.67 -8.74
C LEU A 455 4.09 34.98 -7.95
N ALA A 456 2.91 35.60 -7.98
CA ALA A 456 2.43 36.65 -7.10
C ALA A 456 3.36 37.91 -6.99
N VAL A 457 4.08 38.27 -8.07
CA VAL A 457 5.02 39.41 -8.07
C VAL A 457 4.30 40.72 -7.70
N GLU A 458 3.06 40.92 -8.17
CA GLU A 458 2.28 42.13 -7.83
C GLU A 458 1.93 42.16 -6.32
N ALA A 459 1.54 41.04 -5.72
CA ALA A 459 1.29 40.97 -4.27
C ALA A 459 2.57 41.24 -3.46
N ILE A 460 3.74 40.81 -3.94
CA ILE A 460 5.04 41.12 -3.33
C ILE A 460 5.31 42.60 -3.43
N ARG A 461 5.02 43.25 -4.58
CA ARG A 461 5.19 44.69 -4.78
C ARG A 461 4.28 45.49 -3.85
N ASP A 462 3.01 45.10 -3.71
CA ASP A 462 2.02 45.77 -2.86
C ASP A 462 2.40 45.75 -1.39
N VAL A 463 3.00 44.64 -0.93
CA VAL A 463 3.44 44.49 0.47
C VAL A 463 4.74 45.26 0.73
N GLY A 464 5.68 45.21 -0.20
CA GLY A 464 6.99 45.82 -0.06
C GLY A 464 7.85 45.23 1.06
N PRO A 465 9.08 45.77 1.25
CA PRO A 465 10.00 45.27 2.29
C PRO A 465 9.48 45.47 3.70
N GLY A 466 9.47 44.40 4.51
CA GLY A 466 9.08 44.43 5.92
C GLY A 466 7.57 44.41 6.20
N GLY A 467 6.73 44.35 5.18
CA GLY A 467 5.28 44.22 5.31
C GLY A 467 4.80 42.78 5.59
N HIS A 468 3.49 42.58 5.56
CA HIS A 468 2.87 41.24 5.75
C HIS A 468 1.76 40.99 4.74
N PHE A 469 1.53 39.72 4.36
CA PHE A 469 0.63 39.32 3.28
C PHE A 469 -0.83 39.09 3.71
N PHE A 470 -1.18 39.05 5.01
CA PHE A 470 -2.53 38.72 5.47
C PHE A 470 -3.64 39.61 4.88
N GLY A 471 -3.33 40.86 4.54
CA GLY A 471 -4.30 41.82 3.98
C GLY A 471 -4.35 41.84 2.45
N THR A 472 -3.46 41.13 1.73
CA THR A 472 -3.43 41.16 0.28
C THR A 472 -4.62 40.38 -0.32
N GLN A 473 -5.10 40.83 -1.47
CA GLN A 473 -6.17 40.11 -2.21
C GLN A 473 -5.72 38.71 -2.55
N HIS A 474 -4.47 38.52 -2.96
CA HIS A 474 -3.87 37.21 -3.26
C HIS A 474 -4.03 36.22 -2.09
N THR A 475 -3.76 36.64 -0.85
CA THR A 475 -3.98 35.80 0.35
C THR A 475 -5.45 35.60 0.65
N GLN A 476 -6.28 36.65 0.54
CA GLN A 476 -7.71 36.56 0.86
C GLN A 476 -8.46 35.59 -0.07
N ASP A 477 -8.09 35.51 -1.33
CA ASP A 477 -8.68 34.59 -2.30
C ASP A 477 -8.28 33.12 -2.04
N ARG A 478 -7.14 32.87 -1.42
CA ARG A 478 -6.50 31.55 -1.31
C ARG A 478 -6.39 30.97 0.11
N TYR A 479 -6.59 31.74 1.16
CA TYR A 479 -6.29 31.30 2.53
C TYR A 479 -7.01 30.02 2.98
N LYS A 480 -8.10 29.61 2.33
CA LYS A 480 -8.82 28.36 2.62
C LYS A 480 -8.31 27.16 1.84
N THR A 481 -7.65 27.38 0.70
CA THR A 481 -7.32 26.34 -0.27
C THR A 481 -5.83 26.27 -0.63
N ALA A 482 -5.03 27.26 -0.20
CA ALA A 482 -3.63 27.37 -0.57
C ALA A 482 -2.74 26.24 -0.03
N PHE A 483 -3.13 25.64 1.09
CA PHE A 483 -2.31 24.66 1.79
C PHE A 483 -3.12 23.39 2.10
N TYR A 484 -2.41 22.27 2.12
CA TYR A 484 -2.94 21.00 2.58
C TYR A 484 -3.54 21.10 3.98
N ALA A 485 -4.71 20.53 4.17
CA ALA A 485 -5.39 20.44 5.45
C ALA A 485 -5.32 18.99 5.98
N PRO A 486 -4.53 18.71 7.02
CA PRO A 486 -4.39 17.37 7.57
C PRO A 486 -5.65 16.89 8.28
N ILE A 487 -5.83 15.57 8.31
CA ILE A 487 -6.89 14.91 9.10
C ILE A 487 -6.49 14.84 10.57
N LEU A 488 -5.25 14.48 10.86
CA LEU A 488 -4.77 14.16 12.20
C LEU A 488 -3.79 15.18 12.78
N SER A 489 -2.91 15.75 11.94
CA SER A 489 -1.91 16.72 12.40
C SER A 489 -2.56 17.93 13.06
N ASP A 490 -1.95 18.43 14.12
CA ASP A 490 -2.45 19.56 14.89
C ASP A 490 -1.40 20.68 14.96
N TRP A 491 -1.71 21.80 14.32
CA TRP A 491 -0.82 22.97 14.24
C TRP A 491 -1.23 24.11 15.18
N ARG A 492 -2.20 23.83 16.08
CA ARG A 492 -2.58 24.81 17.12
C ARG A 492 -1.40 25.01 18.06
N ASN A 493 -1.34 26.21 18.68
CA ASN A 493 -0.42 26.43 19.78
C ASN A 493 -0.76 25.52 20.97
N PHE A 494 0.18 25.37 21.90
CA PHE A 494 0.06 24.46 23.03
C PHE A 494 -1.20 24.74 23.87
N GLU A 495 -1.46 26.01 24.17
CA GLU A 495 -2.59 26.44 25.01
C GLU A 495 -3.94 26.06 24.38
N THR A 496 -4.14 26.38 23.12
CA THR A 496 -5.37 26.04 22.39
C THR A 496 -5.54 24.52 22.23
N TRP A 497 -4.43 23.77 22.03
CA TRP A 497 -4.45 22.33 21.98
C TRP A 497 -4.80 21.71 23.36
N ALA A 498 -4.22 22.27 24.46
CA ALA A 498 -4.49 21.84 25.82
C ALA A 498 -5.95 22.12 26.24
N GLU A 499 -6.48 23.31 25.92
CA GLU A 499 -7.90 23.66 26.12
C GLU A 499 -8.87 22.72 25.39
N ALA A 500 -8.43 22.16 24.25
CA ALA A 500 -9.21 21.19 23.50
C ALA A 500 -9.11 19.74 24.04
N GLY A 501 -8.47 19.54 25.20
CA GLY A 501 -8.32 18.24 25.86
C GLY A 501 -7.08 17.46 25.45
N SER A 502 -6.09 18.10 24.86
CA SER A 502 -4.79 17.48 24.47
C SER A 502 -4.91 16.19 23.63
N PRO A 503 -5.77 16.14 22.61
CA PRO A 503 -6.05 14.90 21.90
C PRO A 503 -4.81 14.41 21.12
N THR A 504 -4.47 13.13 21.29
CA THR A 504 -3.43 12.45 20.52
C THR A 504 -3.90 12.14 19.08
N ALA A 505 -2.96 11.83 18.19
CA ALA A 505 -3.31 11.43 16.82
C ALA A 505 -4.16 10.15 16.79
N VAL A 506 -3.89 9.19 17.69
CA VAL A 506 -4.64 7.93 17.79
C VAL A 506 -6.09 8.16 18.23
N GLU A 507 -6.31 9.01 19.23
CA GLU A 507 -7.66 9.37 19.70
C GLU A 507 -8.46 10.12 18.62
N LYS A 508 -7.80 11.01 17.88
CA LYS A 508 -8.40 11.66 16.70
C LYS A 508 -8.77 10.63 15.63
N ALA A 509 -7.87 9.71 15.30
CA ALA A 509 -8.10 8.66 14.31
C ALA A 509 -9.27 7.75 14.71
N ASN A 510 -9.37 7.38 16.00
CA ASN A 510 -10.49 6.60 16.53
C ASN A 510 -11.84 7.30 16.33
N ARG A 511 -11.92 8.60 16.60
CA ARG A 511 -13.13 9.39 16.34
C ARG A 511 -13.42 9.46 14.83
N VAL A 512 -12.42 9.74 14.02
CA VAL A 512 -12.58 9.91 12.57
C VAL A 512 -13.12 8.65 11.90
N TRP A 513 -12.55 7.47 12.15
CA TRP A 513 -13.06 6.26 11.49
C TRP A 513 -14.51 5.94 11.87
N LYS A 514 -14.91 6.21 13.14
CA LYS A 514 -16.31 6.03 13.59
C LYS A 514 -17.28 6.98 12.86
N GLU A 515 -16.91 8.26 12.77
CA GLU A 515 -17.68 9.27 12.03
C GLU A 515 -17.81 8.89 10.55
N ARG A 516 -16.73 8.38 9.94
CA ARG A 516 -16.76 7.91 8.54
C ARG A 516 -17.72 6.75 8.36
N LEU A 517 -17.61 5.71 9.17
CA LEU A 517 -18.50 4.56 9.05
C LEU A 517 -19.98 4.93 9.28
N ALA A 518 -20.25 5.87 10.18
CA ALA A 518 -21.60 6.35 10.44
C ALA A 518 -22.20 7.12 9.25
N SER A 519 -21.38 7.73 8.40
CA SER A 519 -21.80 8.48 7.21
C SER A 519 -21.62 7.70 5.90
N TYR A 520 -21.30 6.40 5.97
CA TYR A 520 -21.08 5.59 4.77
C TYR A 520 -22.37 5.37 3.98
N GLU A 521 -22.28 5.62 2.68
CA GLU A 521 -23.31 5.28 1.70
C GLU A 521 -22.72 4.31 0.68
N ALA A 522 -23.46 3.24 0.39
CA ALA A 522 -23.01 2.26 -0.60
C ALA A 522 -23.04 2.89 -2.01
N PRO A 523 -21.99 2.67 -2.82
CA PRO A 523 -21.98 3.18 -4.17
C PRO A 523 -23.10 2.53 -5.02
N ALA A 524 -23.72 3.31 -5.89
CA ALA A 524 -24.82 2.85 -6.73
C ALA A 524 -24.39 1.64 -7.59
N MET A 525 -25.27 0.66 -7.70
CA MET A 525 -25.13 -0.50 -8.57
C MET A 525 -26.44 -0.71 -9.33
N ASP A 526 -26.35 -1.08 -10.59
CA ASP A 526 -27.52 -1.42 -11.39
C ASP A 526 -28.30 -2.56 -10.73
N PRO A 527 -29.63 -2.44 -10.52
CA PRO A 527 -30.42 -3.43 -9.79
C PRO A 527 -30.39 -4.82 -10.44
N ALA A 528 -30.39 -4.90 -11.78
CA ALA A 528 -30.38 -6.20 -12.46
C ALA A 528 -29.03 -6.90 -12.29
N ARG A 529 -27.92 -6.15 -12.33
CA ARG A 529 -26.58 -6.67 -12.02
C ARG A 529 -26.47 -7.11 -10.56
N ARG A 530 -27.09 -6.37 -9.65
CA ARG A 530 -27.13 -6.73 -8.23
C ARG A 530 -27.87 -8.07 -8.02
N GLU A 531 -29.02 -8.22 -8.66
CA GLU A 531 -29.81 -9.45 -8.61
C GLU A 531 -29.04 -10.64 -9.21
N GLU A 532 -28.40 -10.46 -10.39
CA GLU A 532 -27.57 -11.49 -11.03
C GLU A 532 -26.39 -11.92 -10.12
N LEU A 533 -25.71 -10.96 -9.50
CA LEU A 533 -24.59 -11.20 -8.61
C LEU A 533 -25.03 -11.96 -7.35
N ASP A 534 -26.11 -11.51 -6.70
CA ASP A 534 -26.63 -12.19 -5.50
C ASP A 534 -27.11 -13.61 -5.85
N ALA A 535 -27.83 -13.80 -6.97
CA ALA A 535 -28.27 -15.13 -7.44
C ALA A 535 -27.09 -16.08 -7.72
N PHE A 536 -26.00 -15.56 -8.33
CA PHE A 536 -24.79 -16.36 -8.56
C PHE A 536 -24.16 -16.80 -7.25
N VAL A 537 -23.93 -15.86 -6.33
CA VAL A 537 -23.28 -16.15 -5.03
C VAL A 537 -24.13 -17.11 -4.20
N ASP A 538 -25.44 -16.85 -4.08
CA ASP A 538 -26.34 -17.69 -3.29
C ASP A 538 -26.42 -19.14 -3.84
N ARG A 539 -26.41 -19.31 -5.16
CA ARG A 539 -26.32 -20.61 -5.80
C ARG A 539 -25.02 -21.32 -5.45
N ARG A 540 -23.86 -20.63 -5.59
CA ARG A 540 -22.55 -21.21 -5.28
C ARG A 540 -22.40 -21.56 -3.81
N VAL A 541 -22.96 -20.76 -2.90
CA VAL A 541 -23.04 -21.06 -1.47
C VAL A 541 -23.88 -22.31 -1.21
N ALA A 542 -25.03 -22.44 -1.88
CA ALA A 542 -25.90 -23.62 -1.76
C ALA A 542 -25.23 -24.90 -2.30
N GLU A 543 -24.38 -24.80 -3.33
CA GLU A 543 -23.56 -25.89 -3.85
C GLU A 543 -22.39 -26.29 -2.91
N GLY A 544 -22.13 -25.50 -1.84
CA GLY A 544 -21.05 -25.73 -0.85
C GLY A 544 -19.79 -24.93 -1.09
N GLY A 545 -19.75 -24.09 -2.13
CA GLY A 545 -18.61 -23.23 -2.47
C GLY A 545 -17.44 -23.98 -3.11
N ALA A 546 -16.22 -23.66 -2.70
CA ALA A 546 -14.99 -24.28 -3.19
C ALA A 546 -14.41 -25.27 -2.16
N PRO A 547 -13.68 -26.31 -2.60
CA PRO A 547 -12.97 -27.22 -1.70
C PRO A 547 -12.05 -26.46 -0.73
N THR A 548 -11.89 -27.00 0.48
CA THR A 548 -10.96 -26.46 1.48
C THR A 548 -9.54 -26.99 1.34
N ASP A 549 -9.38 -28.11 0.64
CA ASP A 549 -8.11 -28.79 0.39
C ASP A 549 -7.63 -28.46 -1.05
N PHE A 550 -6.30 -28.37 -1.22
CA PHE A 550 -5.65 -28.05 -2.49
C PHE A 550 -4.88 -29.25 -3.04
#